data_24e90008d7acc3308c1af9ad9b54eb84
#
_entry.id   24e90008d7acc3308c1af9ad9b54eb84
#
_cell.length_a   1.000
_cell.length_b   1.000
_cell.length_c   1.000
_cell.angle_alpha   90.00
_cell.angle_beta   90.00
_cell.angle_gamma   90.00
#
_symmetry.space_group_name_H-M   'P 1'
#
loop_
_entity.id
_entity.type
_entity.pdbx_description
1 polymer ?
#
loop_
_entity_poly.entity_id
_entity_poly.type
_entity_poly.pdbx_seq_one_letter_code
_entity_poly.pdbx_strand_id
1 'polypeptide(L)'
;MAYFEKEELRQAKQMSAIEFLKRYRAKELVRCGTGEYELRSHDSFKISESTSLWHWKSRDIGGKSALDYLVRVEGVPFTDAVRYLLEQDAPAYVPCRKIEERRPFVLPPAAREEYRVELYLQSRGVSLDVIRYCISRGILYESLPYHSCVFVGLDRNGVPRYAALRSTCDGPKAFKREQAGSDKRHSFCIPPEVRSRRAAVYEAAPDALAHMTLEGGRADKYRLSLGGIYVPQDTSTDRPAKSPAALEAFLQSHPEVDELELCMDNDRAGRWAAQNIAKHYSKEYTVTVNLPPIEGYDWADMAKEEKEKRAARNRAVCLDREL
;
A
#
# COMPACT_ATOMS: atom_id res chain seq x y z
N MET A 1 6.36 -29.84 28.03
CA MET A 1 6.63 -28.40 27.69
C MET A 1 7.81 -27.98 28.54
N ALA A 2 8.85 -27.39 27.95
CA ALA A 2 9.93 -26.83 28.75
C ALA A 2 9.38 -25.60 29.48
N TYR A 3 9.46 -25.60 30.78
CA TYR A 3 9.05 -24.47 31.63
C TYR A 3 10.29 -23.64 31.91
N PHE A 4 10.28 -22.35 31.58
CA PHE A 4 11.33 -21.41 31.92
C PHE A 4 10.92 -20.58 33.12
N GLU A 5 11.85 -20.33 34.01
CA GLU A 5 11.63 -19.42 35.13
C GLU A 5 11.48 -17.96 34.68
N LYS A 6 10.79 -17.14 35.49
CA LYS A 6 10.58 -15.72 35.14
C LYS A 6 11.89 -14.96 34.93
N GLU A 7 12.94 -15.33 35.64
CA GLU A 7 14.26 -14.71 35.54
C GLU A 7 14.97 -15.10 34.24
N GLU A 8 14.88 -16.35 33.80
CA GLU A 8 15.40 -16.83 32.51
C GLU A 8 14.73 -16.09 31.35
N LEU A 9 13.42 -15.89 31.40
CA LEU A 9 12.68 -15.13 30.38
C LEU A 9 13.06 -13.66 30.40
N ARG A 10 13.33 -13.08 31.58
CA ARG A 10 13.79 -11.71 31.72
C ARG A 10 15.20 -11.55 31.12
N GLN A 11 16.10 -12.48 31.39
CA GLN A 11 17.46 -12.50 30.86
C GLN A 11 17.43 -12.67 29.32
N ALA A 12 16.64 -13.57 28.76
CA ALA A 12 16.50 -13.75 27.32
C ALA A 12 15.95 -12.49 26.61
N LYS A 13 15.21 -11.62 27.31
CA LYS A 13 14.70 -10.34 26.79
C LYS A 13 15.67 -9.17 26.95
N GLN A 14 16.79 -9.32 27.64
CA GLN A 14 17.74 -8.23 27.87
C GLN A 14 18.43 -7.80 26.57
N MET A 15 18.76 -8.74 25.69
CA MET A 15 19.38 -8.41 24.40
C MET A 15 18.36 -7.67 23.52
N SER A 16 18.73 -6.49 23.09
CA SER A 16 17.89 -5.69 22.18
C SER A 16 17.93 -6.26 20.75
N ALA A 17 16.86 -6.07 19.97
CA ALA A 17 16.79 -6.57 18.63
C ALA A 17 17.86 -5.93 17.72
N ILE A 18 18.15 -4.64 17.88
CA ILE A 18 19.17 -3.95 17.08
C ILE A 18 20.58 -4.47 17.38
N GLU A 19 20.89 -4.75 18.65
CA GLU A 19 22.17 -5.32 19.06
C GLU A 19 22.36 -6.72 18.50
N PHE A 20 21.31 -7.55 18.58
CA PHE A 20 21.28 -8.88 17.97
C PHE A 20 21.54 -8.82 16.47
N LEU A 21 20.82 -7.95 15.75
CA LEU A 21 20.97 -7.77 14.30
C LEU A 21 22.39 -7.31 13.93
N LYS A 22 22.94 -6.34 14.64
CA LYS A 22 24.31 -5.86 14.40
C LYS A 22 25.35 -6.96 14.62
N ARG A 23 25.16 -7.80 15.65
CA ARG A 23 26.10 -8.86 16.01
C ARG A 23 25.99 -10.10 15.10
N TYR A 24 24.79 -10.53 14.79
CA TYR A 24 24.54 -11.83 14.16
C TYR A 24 23.96 -11.74 12.74
N ARG A 25 23.46 -10.57 12.32
CA ARG A 25 22.81 -10.34 11.03
C ARG A 25 23.30 -9.07 10.33
N ALA A 26 24.52 -8.65 10.62
CA ALA A 26 25.08 -7.39 10.11
C ALA A 26 25.00 -7.26 8.58
N LYS A 27 25.11 -8.36 7.84
CA LYS A 27 25.01 -8.37 6.36
C LYS A 27 23.61 -8.10 5.83
N GLU A 28 22.58 -8.37 6.63
CA GLU A 28 21.19 -8.14 6.28
C GLU A 28 20.70 -6.77 6.71
N LEU A 29 21.41 -6.10 7.61
CA LEU A 29 21.03 -4.80 8.16
C LEU A 29 21.54 -3.68 7.25
N VAL A 30 20.62 -2.87 6.75
CA VAL A 30 20.91 -1.72 5.88
C VAL A 30 20.44 -0.45 6.54
N ARG A 31 21.26 0.58 6.60
CA ARG A 31 20.89 1.88 7.13
C ARG A 31 19.97 2.58 6.13
N CYS A 32 18.78 2.96 6.55
CA CYS A 32 17.78 3.62 5.70
C CYS A 32 17.45 5.06 6.14
N GLY A 33 18.00 5.51 7.29
CA GLY A 33 17.82 6.87 7.81
C GLY A 33 18.76 7.17 8.96
N THR A 34 18.61 8.34 9.59
CA THR A 34 19.39 8.73 10.76
C THR A 34 18.92 7.91 11.98
N GLY A 35 19.74 6.92 12.37
CA GLY A 35 19.41 6.01 13.46
C GLY A 35 18.31 4.99 13.14
N GLU A 36 18.01 4.77 11.88
CA GLU A 36 17.05 3.77 11.41
C GLU A 36 17.69 2.77 10.45
N TYR A 37 17.31 1.51 10.61
CA TYR A 37 17.77 0.41 9.76
C TYR A 37 16.58 -0.38 9.21
N GLU A 38 16.83 -1.08 8.11
CA GLU A 38 15.91 -2.02 7.49
C GLU A 38 16.63 -3.34 7.20
N LEU A 39 15.88 -4.40 6.91
CA LEU A 39 16.47 -5.64 6.42
C LEU A 39 16.61 -5.54 4.90
N ARG A 40 17.77 -5.94 4.38
CA ARG A 40 18.04 -5.99 2.93
C ARG A 40 17.00 -6.79 2.14
N SER A 41 16.47 -7.83 2.76
CA SER A 41 15.44 -8.71 2.18
C SER A 41 14.02 -8.15 2.33
N HIS A 42 13.80 -7.15 3.20
CA HIS A 42 12.47 -6.67 3.58
C HIS A 42 12.51 -5.18 3.94
N ASP A 43 12.30 -4.33 2.98
CA ASP A 43 12.29 -2.86 3.11
C ASP A 43 11.15 -2.31 3.98
N SER A 44 10.06 -3.09 4.14
CA SER A 44 8.95 -2.77 5.05
C SER A 44 9.23 -3.07 6.54
N PHE A 45 10.36 -3.74 6.85
CA PHE A 45 10.84 -3.89 8.22
C PHE A 45 11.70 -2.67 8.60
N LYS A 46 11.36 -2.00 9.69
CA LYS A 46 12.12 -0.86 10.22
C LYS A 46 12.49 -1.09 11.68
N ILE A 47 13.70 -0.70 12.05
CA ILE A 47 14.16 -0.77 13.43
C ILE A 47 14.96 0.49 13.79
N SER A 48 14.63 1.07 14.94
CA SER A 48 15.31 2.22 15.50
C SER A 48 16.58 1.80 16.25
N GLU A 49 17.70 2.47 15.97
CA GLU A 49 18.98 2.24 16.65
C GLU A 49 18.91 2.61 18.13
N SER A 50 18.26 3.72 18.47
CA SER A 50 18.24 4.25 19.82
C SER A 50 17.28 3.52 20.77
N THR A 51 16.14 3.07 20.25
CA THR A 51 15.07 2.44 21.04
C THR A 51 14.97 0.95 20.89
N SER A 52 15.58 0.40 19.81
CA SER A 52 15.42 -0.98 19.36
C SER A 52 13.97 -1.38 19.05
N LEU A 53 13.04 -0.42 19.00
CA LEU A 53 11.69 -0.69 18.53
C LEU A 53 11.74 -1.00 17.05
N TRP A 54 11.15 -2.11 16.68
CA TRP A 54 11.03 -2.51 15.29
C TRP A 54 9.57 -2.80 14.94
N HIS A 55 9.23 -2.53 13.69
CA HIS A 55 7.92 -2.82 13.12
C HIS A 55 8.07 -3.31 11.68
N TRP A 56 7.40 -4.42 11.38
CA TRP A 56 7.31 -4.96 10.04
C TRP A 56 5.94 -4.64 9.46
N LYS A 57 5.85 -3.52 8.74
CA LYS A 57 4.57 -2.96 8.26
C LYS A 57 3.74 -3.94 7.43
N SER A 58 4.37 -4.70 6.52
CA SER A 58 3.65 -5.63 5.66
C SER A 58 3.10 -6.86 6.38
N ARG A 59 3.53 -7.12 7.62
CA ARG A 59 3.06 -8.24 8.45
C ARG A 59 2.29 -7.79 9.69
N ASP A 60 2.27 -6.50 9.95
CA ASP A 60 1.68 -5.88 11.16
C ASP A 60 2.20 -6.53 12.46
N ILE A 61 3.51 -6.76 12.53
CA ILE A 61 4.19 -7.29 13.71
C ILE A 61 5.29 -6.34 14.15
N GLY A 62 5.55 -6.31 15.45
CA GLY A 62 6.59 -5.48 16.02
C GLY A 62 7.12 -6.03 17.34
N GLY A 63 8.20 -5.44 17.82
CA GLY A 63 8.83 -5.82 19.07
C GLY A 63 10.01 -4.93 19.43
N LYS A 64 10.77 -5.33 20.45
CA LYS A 64 11.92 -4.57 20.95
C LYS A 64 13.13 -5.46 21.24
N SER A 65 12.89 -6.70 21.70
CA SER A 65 13.95 -7.62 22.12
C SER A 65 14.39 -8.53 20.99
N ALA A 66 15.59 -9.12 21.12
CA ALA A 66 16.07 -10.19 20.26
C ALA A 66 15.13 -11.40 20.26
N LEU A 67 14.51 -11.70 21.42
CA LEU A 67 13.53 -12.76 21.54
C LEU A 67 12.29 -12.51 20.67
N ASP A 68 11.75 -11.29 20.68
CA ASP A 68 10.62 -10.92 19.82
C ASP A 68 10.98 -11.06 18.34
N TYR A 69 12.20 -10.66 17.96
CA TYR A 69 12.70 -10.78 16.59
C TYR A 69 12.83 -12.24 16.14
N LEU A 70 13.50 -13.07 16.94
CA LEU A 70 13.69 -14.50 16.63
C LEU A 70 12.36 -15.22 16.46
N VAL A 71 11.40 -14.99 17.38
CA VAL A 71 10.10 -15.68 17.34
C VAL A 71 9.20 -15.16 16.22
N ARG A 72 9.08 -13.83 16.07
CA ARG A 72 8.09 -13.22 15.18
C ARG A 72 8.59 -13.02 13.76
N VAL A 73 9.90 -12.80 13.59
CA VAL A 73 10.51 -12.52 12.28
C VAL A 73 11.18 -13.76 11.71
N GLU A 74 12.03 -14.43 12.49
CA GLU A 74 12.73 -15.64 12.05
C GLU A 74 11.92 -16.93 12.23
N GLY A 75 10.78 -16.87 12.95
CA GLY A 75 9.89 -18.01 13.15
C GLY A 75 10.47 -19.11 14.06
N VAL A 76 11.48 -18.76 14.86
CA VAL A 76 12.10 -19.70 15.80
C VAL A 76 11.09 -20.07 16.88
N PRO A 77 10.92 -21.36 17.24
CA PRO A 77 10.11 -21.76 18.37
C PRO A 77 10.52 -21.01 19.63
N PHE A 78 9.55 -20.53 20.40
CA PHE A 78 9.81 -19.71 21.59
C PHE A 78 10.82 -20.36 22.56
N THR A 79 10.69 -21.67 22.82
CA THR A 79 11.61 -22.41 23.68
C THR A 79 13.04 -22.41 23.18
N ASP A 80 13.22 -22.54 21.87
CA ASP A 80 14.54 -22.60 21.24
C ASP A 80 15.17 -21.22 21.18
N ALA A 81 14.38 -20.18 20.94
CA ALA A 81 14.82 -18.79 20.97
C ALA A 81 15.28 -18.37 22.37
N VAL A 82 14.56 -18.79 23.44
CA VAL A 82 14.96 -18.55 24.83
C VAL A 82 16.27 -19.25 25.13
N ARG A 83 16.41 -20.54 24.83
CA ARG A 83 17.68 -21.28 25.04
C ARG A 83 18.84 -20.63 24.31
N TYR A 84 18.66 -20.30 23.04
CA TYR A 84 19.68 -19.64 22.24
C TYR A 84 20.19 -18.35 22.86
N LEU A 85 19.30 -17.53 23.42
CA LEU A 85 19.69 -16.25 24.04
C LEU A 85 20.29 -16.41 25.44
N LEU A 86 20.03 -17.52 26.12
CA LEU A 86 20.63 -17.83 27.43
C LEU A 86 22.01 -18.49 27.30
N GLU A 87 22.21 -19.28 26.25
CA GLU A 87 23.48 -19.98 25.97
C GLU A 87 24.43 -19.04 25.21
N GLN A 88 25.25 -18.28 25.92
CA GLN A 88 26.21 -17.31 25.32
C GLN A 88 27.31 -17.94 24.45
N ASP A 89 27.45 -19.27 24.45
CA ASP A 89 28.47 -20.03 23.70
C ASP A 89 27.88 -21.02 22.68
N ALA A 90 26.62 -20.89 22.30
CA ALA A 90 26.01 -21.79 21.33
C ALA A 90 26.71 -21.66 19.95
N PRO A 91 27.04 -22.79 19.27
CA PRO A 91 27.61 -22.78 17.93
C PRO A 91 26.63 -22.01 17.03
N ALA A 92 27.19 -21.25 16.08
CA ALA A 92 26.44 -20.39 15.17
C ALA A 92 25.12 -21.06 14.74
N TYR A 93 24.02 -20.63 15.30
CA TYR A 93 22.68 -21.08 14.90
C TYR A 93 22.56 -20.73 13.41
N VAL A 94 22.64 -21.76 12.58
CA VAL A 94 22.25 -21.64 11.19
C VAL A 94 20.72 -21.62 11.23
N PRO A 95 20.06 -20.48 11.05
CA PRO A 95 18.62 -20.47 10.98
C PRO A 95 18.27 -21.49 9.90
N CYS A 96 17.54 -22.52 10.27
CA CYS A 96 16.79 -23.26 9.28
C CYS A 96 15.88 -22.18 8.66
N ARG A 97 16.32 -21.58 7.55
CA ARG A 97 15.46 -20.77 6.73
C ARG A 97 14.30 -21.69 6.38
N LYS A 98 13.25 -21.64 7.19
CA LYS A 98 11.94 -21.89 6.62
C LYS A 98 11.88 -20.81 5.58
N ILE A 99 12.18 -21.19 4.33
CA ILE A 99 11.68 -20.47 3.18
C ILE A 99 10.21 -20.41 3.49
N GLU A 100 9.74 -19.29 4.06
CA GLU A 100 8.31 -19.07 4.16
C GLU A 100 7.88 -19.15 2.71
N GLU A 101 7.29 -20.28 2.36
CA GLU A 101 6.55 -20.39 1.12
C GLU A 101 5.67 -19.16 1.12
N ARG A 102 5.93 -18.24 0.19
CA ARG A 102 5.12 -17.03 0.04
C ARG A 102 3.69 -17.54 0.02
N ARG A 103 2.90 -17.17 1.01
CA ARG A 103 1.50 -17.59 1.05
C ARG A 103 0.94 -17.36 -0.34
N PRO A 104 0.40 -18.37 -1.01
CA PRO A 104 -0.08 -18.20 -2.36
C PRO A 104 -1.09 -17.05 -2.35
N PHE A 105 -0.98 -16.17 -3.33
CA PHE A 105 -1.94 -15.09 -3.48
C PHE A 105 -3.30 -15.70 -3.80
N VAL A 106 -4.28 -15.45 -2.94
CA VAL A 106 -5.66 -15.90 -3.11
C VAL A 106 -6.57 -14.70 -2.88
N LEU A 107 -7.43 -14.42 -3.84
CA LEU A 107 -8.45 -13.38 -3.70
C LEU A 107 -9.44 -13.74 -2.58
N PRO A 108 -9.91 -12.77 -1.79
CA PRO A 108 -11.03 -12.99 -0.88
C PRO A 108 -12.27 -13.47 -1.63
N PRO A 109 -13.09 -14.34 -1.01
CA PRO A 109 -14.35 -14.77 -1.62
C PRO A 109 -15.24 -13.57 -1.98
N ALA A 110 -15.81 -13.59 -3.18
CA ALA A 110 -16.71 -12.54 -3.65
C ALA A 110 -18.11 -12.71 -3.04
N ALA A 111 -18.78 -11.61 -2.74
CA ALA A 111 -20.21 -11.58 -2.45
C ALA A 111 -21.01 -11.84 -3.75
N ARG A 112 -22.30 -12.11 -3.60
CA ARG A 112 -23.19 -12.29 -4.77
C ARG A 112 -23.55 -10.96 -5.43
N GLU A 113 -23.55 -9.89 -4.64
CA GLU A 113 -23.92 -8.53 -5.03
C GLU A 113 -22.90 -7.55 -4.44
N GLU A 114 -22.70 -6.40 -5.10
CA GLU A 114 -21.72 -5.37 -4.72
C GLU A 114 -22.39 -4.17 -4.03
N TYR A 115 -23.56 -4.37 -3.45
CA TYR A 115 -24.41 -3.29 -2.93
C TYR A 115 -23.72 -2.38 -1.90
N ARG A 116 -23.00 -2.96 -0.94
CA ARG A 116 -22.31 -2.15 0.09
C ARG A 116 -21.11 -1.40 -0.49
N VAL A 117 -20.42 -2.00 -1.44
CA VAL A 117 -19.32 -1.36 -2.15
C VAL A 117 -19.82 -0.21 -3.01
N GLU A 118 -20.94 -0.38 -3.73
CA GLU A 118 -21.59 0.69 -4.49
C GLU A 118 -21.95 1.85 -3.59
N LEU A 119 -22.67 1.59 -2.48
CA LEU A 119 -23.07 2.63 -1.53
C LEU A 119 -21.88 3.36 -0.91
N TYR A 120 -20.87 2.60 -0.48
CA TYR A 120 -19.67 3.17 0.14
C TYR A 120 -18.92 4.08 -0.83
N LEU A 121 -18.63 3.62 -2.03
CA LEU A 121 -17.91 4.42 -3.02
C LEU A 121 -18.72 5.62 -3.49
N GLN A 122 -20.04 5.48 -3.63
CA GLN A 122 -20.91 6.62 -3.90
C GLN A 122 -20.90 7.65 -2.75
N SER A 123 -20.85 7.22 -1.49
CA SER A 123 -20.72 8.14 -0.35
C SER A 123 -19.39 8.91 -0.38
N ARG A 124 -18.36 8.35 -1.04
CA ARG A 124 -17.06 8.97 -1.27
C ARG A 124 -17.00 9.81 -2.55
N GLY A 125 -18.13 10.05 -3.20
CA GLY A 125 -18.23 10.91 -4.38
C GLY A 125 -18.04 10.19 -5.73
N VAL A 126 -17.75 8.89 -5.74
CA VAL A 126 -17.58 8.13 -6.99
C VAL A 126 -18.92 7.89 -7.66
N SER A 127 -19.02 8.12 -8.97
CA SER A 127 -20.25 7.88 -9.74
C SER A 127 -20.52 6.38 -9.91
N LEU A 128 -21.79 6.02 -9.97
CA LEU A 128 -22.21 4.62 -10.14
C LEU A 128 -21.68 4.01 -11.46
N ASP A 129 -21.60 4.80 -12.52
CA ASP A 129 -21.10 4.35 -13.82
C ASP A 129 -19.62 3.94 -13.75
N VAL A 130 -18.79 4.73 -13.05
CA VAL A 130 -17.37 4.39 -12.82
C VAL A 130 -17.23 3.14 -11.96
N ILE A 131 -18.05 3.01 -10.89
CA ILE A 131 -18.04 1.81 -10.05
C ILE A 131 -18.38 0.58 -10.88
N ARG A 132 -19.47 0.62 -11.63
CA ARG A 132 -19.93 -0.50 -12.48
C ARG A 132 -18.97 -0.81 -13.61
N TYR A 133 -18.32 0.20 -14.17
CA TYR A 133 -17.24 -0.01 -15.12
C TYR A 133 -16.12 -0.88 -14.51
N CYS A 134 -15.63 -0.53 -13.32
CA CYS A 134 -14.58 -1.31 -12.63
C CYS A 134 -15.05 -2.72 -12.25
N ILE A 135 -16.32 -2.89 -11.83
CA ILE A 135 -16.92 -4.20 -11.54
C ILE A 135 -17.00 -5.05 -12.82
N SER A 136 -17.47 -4.48 -13.92
CA SER A 136 -17.58 -5.19 -15.22
C SER A 136 -16.22 -5.65 -15.78
N ARG A 137 -15.14 -4.93 -15.42
CA ARG A 137 -13.75 -5.31 -15.75
C ARG A 137 -13.15 -6.34 -14.80
N GLY A 138 -13.87 -6.73 -13.75
CA GLY A 138 -13.37 -7.69 -12.74
C GLY A 138 -12.26 -7.13 -11.85
N ILE A 139 -12.07 -5.81 -11.83
CA ILE A 139 -11.04 -5.15 -11.03
C ILE A 139 -11.56 -4.55 -9.71
N LEU A 140 -12.85 -4.62 -9.48
CA LEU A 140 -13.50 -4.18 -8.25
C LEU A 140 -14.64 -5.15 -7.91
N TYR A 141 -14.73 -5.58 -6.65
CA TYR A 141 -15.85 -6.38 -6.16
C TYR A 141 -16.02 -6.24 -4.64
N GLU A 142 -17.14 -6.77 -4.11
CA GLU A 142 -17.42 -6.87 -2.68
C GLU A 142 -16.97 -8.23 -2.15
N SER A 143 -16.18 -8.25 -1.06
CA SER A 143 -15.70 -9.50 -0.46
C SER A 143 -16.57 -9.99 0.68
N LEU A 144 -16.54 -11.32 0.92
CA LEU A 144 -17.05 -11.95 2.13
C LEU A 144 -15.91 -12.27 3.10
N PRO A 145 -16.19 -12.39 4.41
CA PRO A 145 -17.49 -12.12 5.09
C PRO A 145 -17.68 -10.64 5.48
N TYR A 146 -16.67 -9.77 5.25
CA TYR A 146 -16.65 -8.40 5.80
C TYR A 146 -17.18 -7.34 4.86
N HIS A 147 -17.66 -7.71 3.67
CA HIS A 147 -18.23 -6.80 2.69
C HIS A 147 -17.30 -5.63 2.34
N SER A 148 -16.01 -5.91 2.19
CA SER A 148 -15.00 -4.90 1.90
C SER A 148 -14.87 -4.65 0.40
N CYS A 149 -14.49 -3.42 0.00
CA CYS A 149 -14.02 -3.14 -1.34
C CYS A 149 -12.72 -3.92 -1.60
N VAL A 150 -12.66 -4.66 -2.69
CA VAL A 150 -11.47 -5.33 -3.18
C VAL A 150 -11.09 -4.73 -4.51
N PHE A 151 -9.97 -4.02 -4.55
CA PHE A 151 -9.37 -3.44 -5.75
C PHE A 151 -8.32 -4.40 -6.25
N VAL A 152 -8.60 -5.05 -7.40
CA VAL A 152 -7.78 -6.12 -7.96
C VAL A 152 -6.78 -5.59 -8.96
N GLY A 153 -5.53 -6.01 -8.82
CA GLY A 153 -4.49 -5.79 -9.81
C GLY A 153 -4.22 -7.05 -10.62
N LEU A 154 -4.19 -6.90 -11.93
CA LEU A 154 -4.06 -7.98 -12.90
C LEU A 154 -2.68 -7.95 -13.57
N ASP A 155 -2.15 -9.12 -13.91
CA ASP A 155 -1.01 -9.20 -14.82
C ASP A 155 -1.47 -9.05 -16.30
N ARG A 156 -0.50 -9.04 -17.24
CA ARG A 156 -0.77 -8.90 -18.68
C ARG A 156 -1.68 -9.99 -19.28
N ASN A 157 -1.83 -11.10 -18.58
CA ASN A 157 -2.68 -12.22 -18.99
C ASN A 157 -4.07 -12.16 -18.32
N GLY A 158 -4.37 -11.08 -17.58
CA GLY A 158 -5.62 -10.93 -16.84
C GLY A 158 -5.69 -11.77 -15.57
N VAL A 159 -4.56 -12.32 -15.11
CA VAL A 159 -4.52 -13.12 -13.88
C VAL A 159 -4.33 -12.19 -12.66
N PRO A 160 -5.18 -12.29 -11.62
CA PRO A 160 -5.03 -11.53 -10.39
C PRO A 160 -3.70 -11.81 -9.68
N ARG A 161 -2.95 -10.76 -9.35
CA ARG A 161 -1.67 -10.82 -8.65
C ARG A 161 -1.60 -9.91 -7.44
N TYR A 162 -2.54 -9.00 -7.33
CA TYR A 162 -2.58 -8.00 -6.25
C TYR A 162 -4.02 -7.73 -5.87
N ALA A 163 -4.24 -7.43 -4.61
CA ALA A 163 -5.50 -6.86 -4.15
C ALA A 163 -5.29 -5.92 -2.97
N ALA A 164 -5.86 -4.72 -3.06
CA ALA A 164 -6.02 -3.81 -1.95
C ALA A 164 -7.45 -3.93 -1.40
N LEU A 165 -7.56 -4.03 -0.08
CA LEU A 165 -8.83 -4.15 0.64
C LEU A 165 -9.11 -2.88 1.43
N ARG A 166 -10.33 -2.39 1.34
CA ARG A 166 -10.81 -1.27 2.15
C ARG A 166 -12.18 -1.60 2.73
N SER A 167 -12.34 -1.38 4.05
CA SER A 167 -13.64 -1.57 4.70
C SER A 167 -14.68 -0.61 4.13
N THR A 168 -15.93 -1.09 4.05
CA THR A 168 -17.08 -0.27 3.66
C THR A 168 -17.77 0.42 4.85
N CYS A 169 -17.17 0.32 6.03
CA CYS A 169 -17.61 1.01 7.24
C CYS A 169 -16.59 2.05 7.68
N ASP A 170 -17.07 3.14 8.27
CA ASP A 170 -16.27 4.14 8.93
C ASP A 170 -16.13 3.82 10.43
N GLY A 171 -15.18 4.49 11.11
CA GLY A 171 -14.97 4.37 12.55
C GLY A 171 -13.80 3.45 12.95
N PRO A 172 -13.71 3.06 14.24
CA PRO A 172 -12.52 2.38 14.81
C PRO A 172 -12.19 1.02 14.20
N LYS A 173 -13.14 0.40 13.51
CA LYS A 173 -12.97 -0.88 12.81
C LYS A 173 -12.65 -0.71 11.32
N ALA A 174 -12.57 0.53 10.84
CA ALA A 174 -12.19 0.79 9.47
C ALA A 174 -10.73 0.36 9.22
N PHE A 175 -10.50 -0.29 8.10
CA PHE A 175 -9.17 -0.73 7.72
C PHE A 175 -8.89 -0.50 6.23
N LYS A 176 -7.62 -0.37 5.93
CA LYS A 176 -7.03 -0.49 4.60
C LYS A 176 -5.84 -1.43 4.69
N ARG A 177 -5.78 -2.44 3.82
CA ARG A 177 -4.69 -3.42 3.82
C ARG A 177 -4.49 -4.03 2.44
N GLU A 178 -3.35 -4.63 2.22
CA GLU A 178 -3.11 -5.49 1.07
C GLU A 178 -3.44 -6.94 1.40
N GLN A 179 -3.91 -7.68 0.42
CA GLN A 179 -4.11 -9.13 0.53
C GLN A 179 -2.76 -9.84 0.66
N ALA A 180 -2.70 -10.83 1.54
CA ALA A 180 -1.48 -11.62 1.72
C ALA A 180 -1.04 -12.27 0.39
N GLY A 181 0.25 -12.22 0.10
CA GLY A 181 0.82 -12.75 -1.14
C GLY A 181 0.69 -11.81 -2.35
N SER A 182 0.11 -10.62 -2.20
CA SER A 182 0.04 -9.61 -3.26
C SER A 182 1.42 -9.23 -3.80
N ASP A 183 1.49 -9.01 -5.11
CA ASP A 183 2.66 -8.47 -5.80
C ASP A 183 2.36 -7.04 -6.26
N LYS A 184 2.96 -6.06 -5.61
CA LYS A 184 2.77 -4.62 -5.93
C LYS A 184 3.13 -4.21 -7.35
N ARG A 185 3.92 -5.00 -8.06
CA ARG A 185 4.23 -4.76 -9.47
C ARG A 185 2.97 -4.83 -10.35
N HIS A 186 1.94 -5.51 -9.88
CA HIS A 186 0.64 -5.64 -10.53
C HIS A 186 -0.44 -4.88 -9.76
N SER A 187 -0.16 -3.66 -9.32
CA SER A 187 -1.13 -2.86 -8.56
C SER A 187 -2.40 -2.57 -9.37
N PHE A 188 -3.44 -2.13 -8.67
CA PHE A 188 -4.73 -1.80 -9.28
C PHE A 188 -4.56 -0.79 -10.42
N CYS A 189 -5.17 -1.09 -11.57
CA CYS A 189 -5.19 -0.21 -12.73
C CYS A 189 -6.56 -0.27 -13.42
N ILE A 190 -7.17 0.88 -13.67
CA ILE A 190 -8.36 0.99 -14.53
C ILE A 190 -7.87 1.07 -15.97
N PRO A 191 -8.20 0.09 -16.83
CA PRO A 191 -7.80 0.12 -18.23
C PRO A 191 -8.69 1.13 -19.00
N PRO A 192 -8.18 1.72 -20.10
CA PRO A 192 -9.02 2.47 -21.02
C PRO A 192 -9.89 1.52 -21.86
N GLU A 193 -10.98 2.06 -22.44
CA GLU A 193 -11.79 1.29 -23.41
C GLU A 193 -11.04 1.01 -24.70
N VAL A 194 -10.25 1.99 -25.13
CA VAL A 194 -9.40 1.89 -26.32
C VAL A 194 -7.95 2.12 -25.87
N ARG A 195 -7.01 1.35 -26.45
CA ARG A 195 -5.58 1.47 -26.13
C ARG A 195 -5.12 2.93 -26.15
N SER A 196 -4.49 3.37 -25.09
CA SER A 196 -4.10 4.76 -24.87
C SER A 196 -2.60 4.88 -24.71
N ARG A 197 -2.05 6.03 -25.13
CA ARG A 197 -0.65 6.42 -24.85
C ARG A 197 -0.51 7.13 -23.50
N ARG A 198 -1.61 7.39 -22.81
CA ARG A 198 -1.67 8.19 -21.57
C ARG A 198 -1.92 7.30 -20.36
N ALA A 199 -1.19 7.57 -19.28
CA ALA A 199 -1.42 6.95 -17.98
C ALA A 199 -1.45 8.00 -16.88
N ALA A 200 -2.50 8.00 -16.06
CA ALA A 200 -2.60 8.78 -14.84
C ALA A 200 -2.22 7.89 -13.64
N VAL A 201 -1.44 8.44 -12.72
CA VAL A 201 -0.83 7.72 -11.59
C VAL A 201 -1.32 8.30 -10.28
N TYR A 202 -1.80 7.46 -9.37
CA TYR A 202 -2.44 7.82 -8.10
C TYR A 202 -1.79 7.11 -6.92
N GLU A 203 -1.96 7.65 -5.72
CA GLU A 203 -1.50 6.97 -4.51
C GLU A 203 -2.33 5.71 -4.22
N ALA A 204 -3.64 5.81 -4.29
CA ALA A 204 -4.54 4.71 -3.98
C ALA A 204 -5.65 4.54 -5.04
N ALA A 205 -6.27 3.35 -5.05
CA ALA A 205 -7.31 3.00 -6.01
C ALA A 205 -8.57 3.90 -5.91
N PRO A 206 -9.07 4.30 -4.71
CA PRO A 206 -10.22 5.20 -4.63
C PRO A 206 -10.01 6.53 -5.33
N ASP A 207 -8.78 7.07 -5.32
CA ASP A 207 -8.47 8.36 -5.96
C ASP A 207 -8.56 8.25 -7.49
N ALA A 208 -8.14 7.11 -8.04
CA ALA A 208 -8.30 6.83 -9.46
C ALA A 208 -9.78 6.80 -9.91
N LEU A 209 -10.67 6.18 -9.10
CA LEU A 209 -12.10 6.15 -9.38
C LEU A 209 -12.73 7.54 -9.22
N ALA A 210 -12.34 8.26 -8.17
CA ALA A 210 -12.84 9.60 -7.87
C ALA A 210 -12.45 10.59 -8.98
N HIS A 211 -11.19 10.61 -9.39
CA HIS A 211 -10.74 11.48 -10.47
C HIS A 211 -11.40 11.12 -11.81
N MET A 212 -11.54 9.82 -12.12
CA MET A 212 -12.32 9.39 -13.29
C MET A 212 -13.76 9.93 -13.26
N THR A 213 -14.39 9.95 -12.09
CA THR A 213 -15.73 10.52 -11.91
C THR A 213 -15.76 12.03 -12.19
N LEU A 214 -14.77 12.78 -11.69
CA LEU A 214 -14.64 14.21 -11.94
C LEU A 214 -14.42 14.54 -13.42
N GLU A 215 -13.73 13.64 -14.15
CA GLU A 215 -13.55 13.72 -15.60
C GLU A 215 -14.75 13.23 -16.41
N GLY A 216 -15.90 13.01 -15.78
CA GLY A 216 -17.13 12.59 -16.45
C GLY A 216 -17.19 11.10 -16.78
N GLY A 217 -16.46 10.25 -16.09
CA GLY A 217 -16.47 8.80 -16.24
C GLY A 217 -15.74 8.28 -17.48
N ARG A 218 -14.93 9.11 -18.14
CA ARG A 218 -14.23 8.73 -19.39
C ARG A 218 -13.13 7.71 -19.16
N ALA A 219 -13.21 6.58 -19.83
CA ALA A 219 -12.16 5.55 -19.84
C ALA A 219 -11.20 5.75 -21.03
N ASP A 220 -10.51 6.90 -21.08
CA ASP A 220 -9.67 7.38 -22.19
C ASP A 220 -8.17 7.19 -21.94
N LYS A 221 -7.78 6.84 -20.73
CA LYS A 221 -6.39 6.64 -20.29
C LYS A 221 -6.31 5.54 -19.23
N TYR A 222 -5.12 4.95 -19.06
CA TYR A 222 -4.84 4.07 -17.93
C TYR A 222 -4.87 4.88 -16.63
N ARG A 223 -5.41 4.32 -15.55
CA ARG A 223 -5.37 4.94 -14.21
C ARG A 223 -4.78 3.95 -13.22
N LEU A 224 -3.48 4.14 -12.94
CA LEU A 224 -2.67 3.25 -12.12
C LEU A 224 -2.62 3.73 -10.68
N SER A 225 -2.93 2.87 -9.72
CA SER A 225 -2.64 3.10 -8.31
C SER A 225 -1.25 2.58 -7.94
N LEU A 226 -0.49 3.33 -7.16
CA LEU A 226 0.81 2.88 -6.64
C LEU A 226 0.68 1.93 -5.42
N GLY A 227 -0.54 1.81 -4.84
CA GLY A 227 -0.75 1.04 -3.62
C GLY A 227 -0.07 1.68 -2.40
N GLY A 228 0.01 3.01 -2.38
CA GLY A 228 0.69 3.82 -1.37
C GLY A 228 2.08 4.27 -1.82
N ILE A 229 2.53 5.36 -1.23
CA ILE A 229 3.84 5.95 -1.47
C ILE A 229 4.71 5.85 -0.22
N TYR A 230 6.02 5.78 -0.41
CA TYR A 230 7.01 5.89 0.66
C TYR A 230 7.70 7.25 0.57
N VAL A 231 7.65 8.00 1.65
CA VAL A 231 8.39 9.25 1.79
C VAL A 231 9.45 9.07 2.86
N PRO A 232 10.75 9.30 2.57
CA PRO A 232 11.79 9.30 3.59
C PRO A 232 11.47 10.35 4.67
N GLN A 233 11.79 10.04 5.93
CA GLN A 233 11.66 11.02 7.02
C GLN A 233 12.58 12.23 6.81
N ASP A 234 13.77 11.99 6.24
CA ASP A 234 14.71 13.02 5.84
C ASP A 234 14.66 13.21 4.32
N THR A 235 13.97 14.25 3.90
CA THR A 235 13.85 14.65 2.49
C THR A 235 15.01 15.54 2.02
N SER A 236 15.98 15.86 2.89
CA SER A 236 17.13 16.71 2.58
C SER A 236 18.26 15.95 1.86
N THR A 237 18.17 14.63 1.78
CA THR A 237 19.18 13.83 1.07
C THR A 237 18.90 13.84 -0.44
N ASP A 238 19.88 14.26 -1.22
CA ASP A 238 19.90 14.22 -2.71
C ASP A 238 19.88 12.80 -3.30
N ARG A 239 19.54 11.79 -2.51
CA ARG A 239 19.40 10.43 -3.02
C ARG A 239 18.15 10.35 -3.89
N PRO A 240 18.29 9.96 -5.18
CA PRO A 240 17.11 9.76 -6.02
C PRO A 240 16.21 8.72 -5.35
N ALA A 241 14.95 9.08 -5.18
CA ALA A 241 13.96 8.14 -4.69
C ALA A 241 13.86 6.96 -5.66
N LYS A 242 13.76 5.75 -5.11
CA LYS A 242 13.53 4.56 -5.91
C LYS A 242 12.19 4.69 -6.63
N SER A 243 12.17 4.38 -7.93
CA SER A 243 10.93 4.32 -8.69
C SER A 243 9.91 3.39 -8.02
N PRO A 244 8.61 3.76 -7.99
CA PRO A 244 7.57 2.87 -7.50
C PRO A 244 7.49 1.59 -8.34
N ALA A 245 7.58 0.43 -7.70
CA ALA A 245 7.60 -0.86 -8.39
C ALA A 245 6.36 -1.09 -9.29
N ALA A 246 5.21 -0.56 -8.88
CA ALA A 246 3.98 -0.61 -9.67
C ALA A 246 4.12 0.17 -10.98
N LEU A 247 4.67 1.40 -10.93
CA LEU A 247 4.84 2.22 -12.13
C LEU A 247 5.89 1.63 -13.06
N GLU A 248 7.02 1.19 -12.52
CA GLU A 248 8.09 0.57 -13.32
C GLU A 248 7.59 -0.67 -14.07
N ALA A 249 6.90 -1.59 -13.39
CA ALA A 249 6.37 -2.80 -14.00
C ALA A 249 5.23 -2.49 -14.99
N PHE A 250 4.40 -1.49 -14.69
CA PHE A 250 3.36 -1.02 -15.60
C PHE A 250 3.94 -0.50 -16.92
N LEU A 251 4.94 0.38 -16.87
CA LEU A 251 5.57 0.94 -18.06
C LEU A 251 6.29 -0.13 -18.90
N GLN A 252 6.94 -1.10 -18.26
CA GLN A 252 7.51 -2.27 -18.95
C GLN A 252 6.45 -3.11 -19.68
N SER A 253 5.22 -3.14 -19.16
CA SER A 253 4.11 -3.90 -19.74
C SER A 253 3.31 -3.12 -20.78
N HIS A 254 3.44 -1.81 -20.82
CA HIS A 254 2.71 -0.88 -21.69
C HIS A 254 3.68 0.05 -22.44
N PRO A 255 4.49 -0.49 -23.37
CA PRO A 255 5.49 0.32 -24.09
C PRO A 255 4.87 1.37 -25.02
N GLU A 256 3.57 1.32 -25.23
CA GLU A 256 2.82 2.34 -25.97
C GLU A 256 2.61 3.63 -25.18
N VAL A 257 2.72 3.58 -23.84
CA VAL A 257 2.53 4.75 -22.98
C VAL A 257 3.77 5.64 -23.05
N ASP A 258 3.57 6.92 -23.34
CA ASP A 258 4.61 7.96 -23.38
C ASP A 258 4.20 9.27 -22.68
N GLU A 259 2.93 9.33 -22.20
CA GLU A 259 2.42 10.45 -21.42
C GLU A 259 2.02 9.99 -20.02
N LEU A 260 2.61 10.61 -19.00
CA LEU A 260 2.32 10.36 -17.59
C LEU A 260 1.69 11.58 -16.95
N GLU A 261 0.54 11.39 -16.31
CA GLU A 261 -0.14 12.40 -15.52
C GLU A 261 -0.06 11.99 -14.03
N LEU A 262 0.67 12.74 -13.21
CA LEU A 262 0.89 12.44 -11.81
C LEU A 262 -0.21 13.09 -10.96
N CYS A 263 -1.18 12.30 -10.58
CA CYS A 263 -2.40 12.68 -9.86
C CYS A 263 -2.31 12.29 -8.37
N MET A 264 -1.23 12.69 -7.70
CA MET A 264 -1.01 12.41 -6.28
C MET A 264 -1.89 13.31 -5.40
N ASP A 265 -1.95 12.99 -4.11
CA ASP A 265 -2.62 13.83 -3.12
C ASP A 265 -1.91 15.19 -3.00
N ASN A 266 -2.66 16.27 -2.72
CA ASN A 266 -2.06 17.58 -2.55
C ASN A 266 -1.60 17.82 -1.10
N ASP A 267 -0.89 16.86 -0.55
CA ASP A 267 -0.22 16.96 0.73
C ASP A 267 1.32 16.98 0.57
N ARG A 268 2.05 17.03 1.69
CA ARG A 268 3.51 17.02 1.67
C ARG A 268 4.07 15.75 1.00
N ALA A 269 3.47 14.61 1.27
CA ALA A 269 3.93 13.31 0.81
C ALA A 269 3.66 13.14 -0.70
N GLY A 270 2.44 13.47 -1.15
CA GLY A 270 2.06 13.40 -2.54
C GLY A 270 2.82 14.36 -3.43
N ARG A 271 3.02 15.63 -2.98
CA ARG A 271 3.86 16.61 -3.69
C ARG A 271 5.31 16.13 -3.84
N TRP A 272 5.87 15.58 -2.77
CA TRP A 272 7.22 15.01 -2.82
C TRP A 272 7.30 13.82 -3.81
N ALA A 273 6.34 12.92 -3.76
CA ALA A 273 6.29 11.77 -4.66
C ALA A 273 6.14 12.20 -6.13
N ALA A 274 5.23 13.15 -6.42
CA ALA A 274 5.04 13.70 -7.76
C ALA A 274 6.33 14.30 -8.33
N GLN A 275 7.04 15.12 -7.53
CA GLN A 275 8.30 15.73 -7.94
C GLN A 275 9.39 14.69 -8.25
N ASN A 276 9.52 13.65 -7.40
CA ASN A 276 10.53 12.62 -7.59
C ASN A 276 10.23 11.71 -8.78
N ILE A 277 8.96 11.34 -8.99
CA ILE A 277 8.55 10.57 -10.17
C ILE A 277 8.77 11.41 -11.43
N ALA A 278 8.37 12.68 -11.45
CA ALA A 278 8.60 13.56 -12.57
C ALA A 278 10.09 13.69 -12.89
N LYS A 279 10.95 13.92 -11.90
CA LYS A 279 12.41 14.00 -12.08
C LYS A 279 12.99 12.71 -12.68
N HIS A 280 12.45 11.55 -12.30
CA HIS A 280 12.93 10.25 -12.78
C HIS A 280 12.54 9.99 -14.24
N TYR A 281 11.29 10.30 -14.60
CA TYR A 281 10.71 9.89 -15.89
C TYR A 281 10.67 10.98 -16.96
N SER A 282 10.89 12.26 -16.64
CA SER A 282 10.77 13.37 -17.61
C SER A 282 11.76 13.34 -18.78
N LYS A 283 12.79 12.49 -18.75
CA LYS A 283 13.72 12.31 -19.86
C LYS A 283 13.18 11.38 -20.96
N GLU A 284 12.27 10.47 -20.59
CA GLU A 284 11.76 9.40 -21.46
C GLU A 284 10.27 9.55 -21.76
N TYR A 285 9.54 10.27 -20.91
CA TYR A 285 8.08 10.45 -20.96
C TYR A 285 7.71 11.92 -20.89
N THR A 286 6.60 12.28 -21.51
CA THR A 286 5.94 13.57 -21.25
C THR A 286 5.24 13.49 -19.90
N VAL A 287 5.76 14.19 -18.89
CA VAL A 287 5.24 14.12 -17.52
C VAL A 287 4.53 15.42 -17.15
N THR A 288 3.28 15.32 -16.73
CA THR A 288 2.49 16.41 -16.17
C THR A 288 2.15 16.12 -14.72
N VAL A 289 2.12 17.15 -13.87
CA VAL A 289 1.69 17.04 -12.47
C VAL A 289 0.31 17.67 -12.36
N ASN A 290 -0.67 16.88 -11.95
CA ASN A 290 -2.05 17.27 -11.77
C ASN A 290 -2.49 16.86 -10.35
N LEU A 291 -2.42 17.81 -9.41
CA LEU A 291 -2.82 17.58 -8.02
C LEU A 291 -4.20 18.16 -7.77
N PRO A 292 -4.95 17.67 -6.77
CA PRO A 292 -6.15 18.35 -6.30
C PRO A 292 -5.87 19.84 -6.04
N PRO A 293 -6.75 20.78 -6.44
CA PRO A 293 -6.48 22.21 -6.33
C PRO A 293 -6.43 22.73 -4.89
N ILE A 294 -6.99 21.97 -3.93
CA ILE A 294 -7.06 22.34 -2.51
C ILE A 294 -5.94 21.61 -1.77
N GLU A 295 -5.12 22.36 -1.03
CA GLU A 295 -4.05 21.78 -0.21
C GLU A 295 -4.63 20.87 0.88
N GLY A 296 -4.01 19.69 1.04
CA GLY A 296 -4.42 18.66 1.98
C GLY A 296 -5.53 17.72 1.45
N TYR A 297 -6.05 17.95 0.23
CA TYR A 297 -7.08 17.09 -0.37
C TYR A 297 -6.48 15.96 -1.19
N ASP A 298 -7.18 14.82 -1.17
CA ASP A 298 -7.09 13.77 -2.16
C ASP A 298 -8.20 13.92 -3.24
N TRP A 299 -8.18 13.08 -4.27
CA TRP A 299 -9.20 13.14 -5.33
C TRP A 299 -10.58 12.66 -4.85
N ALA A 300 -10.63 11.82 -3.82
CA ALA A 300 -11.89 11.39 -3.22
C ALA A 300 -12.57 12.53 -2.45
N ASP A 301 -11.78 13.39 -1.78
CA ASP A 301 -12.30 14.61 -1.13
C ASP A 301 -12.89 15.57 -2.16
N MET A 302 -12.18 15.78 -3.29
CA MET A 302 -12.67 16.62 -4.40
C MET A 302 -13.97 16.09 -5.00
N ALA A 303 -14.07 14.78 -5.23
CA ALA A 303 -15.28 14.16 -5.79
C ALA A 303 -16.47 14.25 -4.83
N LYS A 304 -16.23 14.09 -3.54
CA LYS A 304 -17.25 14.24 -2.50
C LYS A 304 -17.78 15.67 -2.44
N GLU A 305 -16.89 16.66 -2.44
CA GLU A 305 -17.27 18.08 -2.42
C GLU A 305 -18.08 18.45 -3.68
N GLU A 306 -17.66 18.02 -4.87
CA GLU A 306 -18.40 18.28 -6.11
C GLU A 306 -19.78 17.63 -6.11
N LYS A 307 -19.91 16.42 -5.57
CA LYS A 307 -21.21 15.76 -5.39
C LYS A 307 -22.13 16.57 -4.49
N GLU A 308 -21.62 17.09 -3.37
CA GLU A 308 -22.38 17.91 -2.44
C GLU A 308 -22.85 19.24 -3.09
N LYS A 309 -21.96 19.89 -3.86
CA LYS A 309 -22.27 21.10 -4.64
C LYS A 309 -23.36 20.84 -5.67
N ARG A 310 -23.30 19.73 -6.43
CA ARG A 310 -24.34 19.35 -7.41
C ARG A 310 -25.68 19.09 -6.73
N ALA A 311 -25.67 18.38 -5.59
CA ALA A 311 -26.87 18.13 -4.83
C ALA A 311 -27.53 19.43 -4.29
N ALA A 312 -26.72 20.40 -3.86
CA ALA A 312 -27.20 21.72 -3.42
C ALA A 312 -27.82 22.53 -4.58
N ARG A 313 -27.14 22.56 -5.74
CA ARG A 313 -27.64 23.23 -6.96
C ARG A 313 -29.00 22.66 -7.41
N ASN A 314 -29.08 21.33 -7.44
CA ASN A 314 -30.33 20.67 -7.85
C ASN A 314 -31.48 20.98 -6.90
N ARG A 315 -31.25 21.07 -5.59
CA ARG A 315 -32.27 21.47 -4.61
C ARG A 315 -32.72 22.92 -4.84
N ALA A 316 -31.82 23.85 -5.11
CA ALA A 316 -32.12 25.23 -5.40
C ALA A 316 -33.02 25.34 -6.66
N VAL A 317 -32.66 24.64 -7.74
CA VAL A 317 -33.47 24.64 -8.99
C VAL A 317 -34.87 24.03 -8.81
N CYS A 318 -35.03 23.04 -7.92
CA CYS A 318 -36.36 22.49 -7.61
C CYS A 318 -37.21 23.49 -6.86
N LEU A 319 -36.63 24.23 -5.90
CA LEU A 319 -37.38 25.26 -5.13
C LEU A 319 -37.82 26.43 -6.01
N ASP A 320 -37.01 26.86 -6.99
CA ASP A 320 -37.35 27.92 -7.93
C ASP A 320 -38.45 27.52 -8.95
N ARG A 321 -38.76 26.23 -9.10
CA ARG A 321 -39.82 25.72 -9.98
C ARG A 321 -41.19 25.53 -9.26
N GLU A 322 -41.17 25.56 -7.94
CA GLU A 322 -42.37 25.42 -7.11
C GLU A 322 -42.97 26.81 -6.68
N LEU A 323 -42.24 27.89 -7.02
CA LEU A 323 -42.69 29.28 -6.88
C LEU A 323 -43.20 29.83 -8.22
#